data_6c657f92dcbd2da77ee2b6797a431841
#
_entry.id   6c657f92dcbd2da77ee2b6797a431841
#
_cell.length_a   1.000
_cell.length_b   1.000
_cell.length_c   1.000
_cell.angle_alpha   90.00
_cell.angle_beta   90.00
_cell.angle_gamma   90.00
#
_symmetry.space_group_name_H-M   'P 1'
#
loop_
_entity.id
_entity.type
_entity.pdbx_description
1 polymer ?
#
loop_
_entity_poly.entity_id
_entity_poly.type
_entity_poly.pdbx_seq_one_letter_code
_entity_poly.pdbx_strand_id
1 'polypeptide(L)'
;MAFREISVEQLEDNPFTLINKDWMLITAGDGEKHNTMTASWGGVGELWGKYVSTIYIRPQRYTLEFVEREEYYSLCFFGPEYRQALSLCGSKSGRDVDKDAATGLTPCFDQAAPYYEQARLVFLCRKLYRQDMEESAFLDKGLLEKWYDNDLHRMFIGEIVKVLEKE
;
A
#
# COMPACT_ATOMS: atom_id res chain seq x y z
N MET A 1 -2.98 20.34 -9.15
CA MET A 1 -1.76 19.89 -9.84
C MET A 1 -2.07 18.57 -10.51
N ALA A 2 -1.59 18.38 -11.75
CA ALA A 2 -1.87 17.16 -12.51
C ALA A 2 -0.86 16.05 -12.13
N PHE A 3 -1.24 14.81 -12.35
CA PHE A 3 -0.31 13.69 -12.35
C PHE A 3 0.21 13.46 -13.76
N ARG A 4 1.49 13.17 -13.86
CA ARG A 4 2.11 12.64 -15.08
C ARG A 4 2.49 11.18 -14.90
N GLU A 5 2.37 10.39 -15.95
CA GLU A 5 2.88 9.03 -15.95
C GLU A 5 4.39 9.04 -16.19
N ILE A 6 5.12 8.30 -15.39
CA ILE A 6 6.56 8.11 -15.55
C ILE A 6 6.91 6.62 -15.60
N SER A 7 8.06 6.30 -16.17
CA SER A 7 8.62 4.95 -16.08
C SER A 7 9.12 4.66 -14.67
N VAL A 8 9.00 3.41 -14.21
CA VAL A 8 9.62 2.95 -12.94
C VAL A 8 11.11 3.28 -12.89
N GLU A 9 11.82 3.22 -14.02
CA GLU A 9 13.26 3.51 -14.11
C GLU A 9 13.60 5.01 -13.93
N GLN A 10 12.60 5.88 -13.96
CA GLN A 10 12.77 7.33 -13.72
C GLN A 10 12.58 7.70 -12.24
N LEU A 11 12.27 6.73 -11.36
CA LEU A 11 12.16 6.98 -9.94
C LEU A 11 13.51 7.37 -9.34
N GLU A 12 13.54 8.49 -8.66
CA GLU A 12 14.73 8.99 -7.94
C GLU A 12 14.66 8.70 -6.44
N ASP A 13 13.51 8.27 -5.94
CA ASP A 13 13.30 7.96 -4.54
C ASP A 13 14.11 6.74 -4.10
N ASN A 14 14.69 6.84 -2.91
CA ASN A 14 15.29 5.69 -2.25
C ASN A 14 14.15 4.81 -1.67
N PRO A 15 13.95 3.58 -2.15
CA PRO A 15 12.81 2.76 -1.75
C PRO A 15 12.81 2.41 -0.24
N PHE A 16 13.97 2.33 0.39
CA PHE A 16 14.06 2.03 1.82
C PHE A 16 13.50 3.18 2.67
N THR A 17 13.87 4.42 2.36
CA THR A 17 13.34 5.58 3.09
C THR A 17 11.92 5.91 2.67
N LEU A 18 11.58 5.74 1.40
CA LEU A 18 10.24 5.94 0.87
C LEU A 18 9.21 5.07 1.64
N ILE A 19 9.54 3.81 1.89
CA ILE A 19 8.65 2.88 2.59
C ILE A 19 8.75 3.05 4.12
N ASN A 20 9.96 3.03 4.67
CA ASN A 20 10.16 3.01 6.13
C ASN A 20 9.99 4.37 6.80
N LYS A 21 10.33 5.47 6.12
CA LYS A 21 10.30 6.83 6.67
C LYS A 21 9.05 7.60 6.26
N ASP A 22 8.79 7.65 4.96
CA ASP A 22 7.65 8.41 4.43
C ASP A 22 6.34 7.67 4.65
N TRP A 23 6.37 6.33 4.64
CA TRP A 23 5.23 5.43 4.67
C TRP A 23 4.40 5.49 3.38
N MET A 24 3.46 4.59 3.27
CA MET A 24 2.54 4.56 2.13
C MET A 24 1.12 4.22 2.59
N LEU A 25 0.14 4.65 1.81
CA LEU A 25 -1.21 4.12 1.89
C LEU A 25 -1.37 2.99 0.87
N ILE A 26 -1.77 1.81 1.35
CA ILE A 26 -2.25 0.71 0.51
C ILE A 26 -3.74 0.91 0.35
N THR A 27 -4.21 1.07 -0.89
CA THR A 27 -5.62 1.38 -1.18
C THR A 27 -6.16 0.42 -2.23
N ALA A 28 -7.36 -0.10 -2.01
CA ALA A 28 -8.07 -0.96 -2.94
C ALA A 28 -9.59 -0.76 -2.83
N GLY A 29 -10.31 -1.15 -3.86
CA GLY A 29 -11.76 -0.99 -3.96
C GLY A 29 -12.16 -0.30 -5.25
N ASP A 30 -13.33 0.31 -5.24
CA ASP A 30 -13.91 1.03 -6.37
C ASP A 30 -14.62 2.32 -5.92
N GLY A 31 -15.34 2.99 -6.83
CA GLY A 31 -16.06 4.22 -6.53
C GLY A 31 -17.26 4.05 -5.58
N GLU A 32 -17.74 2.85 -5.35
CA GLU A 32 -18.81 2.56 -4.41
C GLU A 32 -18.28 2.25 -3.01
N LYS A 33 -17.19 1.47 -2.96
CA LYS A 33 -16.59 1.06 -1.70
C LYS A 33 -15.08 0.80 -1.85
N HIS A 34 -14.29 1.52 -1.10
CA HIS A 34 -12.84 1.38 -1.02
C HIS A 34 -12.36 1.50 0.42
N ASN A 35 -11.14 1.11 0.66
CA ASN A 35 -10.48 1.31 1.94
C ASN A 35 -8.97 1.49 1.77
N THR A 36 -8.36 2.11 2.74
CA THR A 36 -6.93 2.40 2.78
C THR A 36 -6.34 2.10 4.15
N MET A 37 -5.07 1.75 4.17
CA MET A 37 -4.29 1.57 5.40
C MET A 37 -2.87 2.05 5.21
N THR A 38 -2.27 2.53 6.27
CA THR A 38 -0.85 2.89 6.28
C THR A 38 0.02 1.65 6.46
N ALA A 39 1.08 1.58 5.67
CA ALA A 39 2.13 0.59 5.80
C ALA A 39 3.51 1.24 5.76
N SER A 40 4.44 0.69 6.55
CA SER A 40 5.86 1.07 6.59
C SER A 40 6.78 -0.12 6.32
N TRP A 41 6.22 -1.25 5.96
CA TRP A 41 6.91 -2.47 5.55
C TRP A 41 6.50 -2.83 4.13
N GLY A 42 7.43 -3.30 3.36
CA GLY A 42 7.23 -3.66 1.97
C GLY A 42 8.51 -3.60 1.18
N GLY A 43 8.40 -3.70 -0.11
CA GLY A 43 9.55 -3.61 -1.01
C GLY A 43 9.13 -3.40 -2.45
N VAL A 44 10.09 -3.01 -3.25
CA VAL A 44 9.97 -2.92 -4.71
C VAL A 44 11.22 -3.52 -5.34
N GLY A 45 11.06 -4.14 -6.50
CA GLY A 45 12.18 -4.77 -7.18
C GLY A 45 11.75 -5.43 -8.47
N GLU A 46 12.53 -6.40 -8.91
CA GLU A 46 12.29 -7.15 -10.15
C GLU A 46 12.01 -8.63 -9.81
N LEU A 47 10.97 -9.17 -10.40
CA LEU A 47 10.62 -10.59 -10.30
C LEU A 47 9.80 -11.00 -11.53
N TRP A 48 10.12 -12.17 -12.08
CA TRP A 48 9.46 -12.72 -13.28
C TRP A 48 9.54 -11.81 -14.51
N GLY A 49 10.63 -11.04 -14.65
CA GLY A 49 10.78 -10.07 -15.74
C GLY A 49 9.86 -8.87 -15.63
N LYS A 50 9.41 -8.54 -14.42
CA LYS A 50 8.48 -7.43 -14.12
C LYS A 50 8.98 -6.60 -12.96
N TYR A 51 8.68 -5.31 -12.98
CA TYR A 51 8.83 -4.46 -11.81
C TYR A 51 7.67 -4.72 -10.86
N VAL A 52 7.96 -5.09 -9.63
CA VAL A 52 6.96 -5.52 -8.66
C VAL A 52 7.05 -4.75 -7.35
N SER A 53 5.93 -4.63 -6.68
CA SER A 53 5.85 -4.28 -5.26
C SER A 53 5.50 -5.52 -4.45
N THR A 54 6.04 -5.60 -3.23
CA THR A 54 5.65 -6.61 -2.25
C THR A 54 5.04 -5.89 -1.06
N ILE A 55 3.81 -6.25 -0.70
CA ILE A 55 3.08 -5.69 0.43
C ILE A 55 2.72 -6.77 1.43
N TYR A 56 2.58 -6.39 2.69
CA TYR A 56 2.27 -7.27 3.82
C TYR A 56 1.08 -6.71 4.57
N ILE A 57 0.00 -7.49 4.69
CA ILE A 57 -1.23 -7.08 5.35
C ILE A 57 -1.58 -8.08 6.44
N ARG A 58 -1.79 -7.60 7.67
CA ARG A 58 -2.24 -8.45 8.78
C ARG A 58 -3.70 -8.85 8.58
N PRO A 59 -4.11 -10.06 9.07
CA PRO A 59 -5.46 -10.58 8.82
C PRO A 59 -6.58 -9.73 9.41
N GLN A 60 -6.32 -8.96 10.47
CA GLN A 60 -7.31 -8.09 11.10
C GLN A 60 -7.51 -6.74 10.40
N ARG A 61 -6.65 -6.39 9.44
CA ARG A 61 -6.79 -5.12 8.70
C ARG A 61 -7.95 -5.20 7.73
N TYR A 62 -8.85 -4.21 7.81
CA TYR A 62 -10.02 -4.15 6.92
C TYR A 62 -9.65 -4.05 5.45
N THR A 63 -8.57 -3.37 5.12
CA THR A 63 -8.05 -3.23 3.75
C THR A 63 -7.74 -4.58 3.10
N LEU A 64 -7.45 -5.63 3.89
CA LEU A 64 -7.21 -6.97 3.36
C LEU A 64 -8.38 -7.49 2.53
N GLU A 65 -9.62 -7.26 2.97
CA GLU A 65 -10.83 -7.69 2.26
C GLU A 65 -10.91 -7.06 0.87
N PHE A 66 -10.49 -5.80 0.75
CA PHE A 66 -10.48 -5.07 -0.52
C PHE A 66 -9.37 -5.55 -1.45
N VAL A 67 -8.14 -5.69 -0.93
CA VAL A 67 -7.01 -6.20 -1.73
C VAL A 67 -7.25 -7.63 -2.20
N GLU A 68 -7.91 -8.48 -1.38
CA GLU A 68 -8.29 -9.84 -1.78
C GLU A 68 -9.30 -9.84 -2.92
N ARG A 69 -10.31 -9.00 -2.85
CA ARG A 69 -11.41 -8.95 -3.81
C ARG A 69 -10.99 -8.36 -5.16
N GLU A 70 -10.19 -7.28 -5.13
CA GLU A 70 -9.85 -6.52 -6.32
C GLU A 70 -8.62 -7.11 -7.04
N GLU A 71 -8.54 -6.94 -8.34
CA GLU A 71 -7.37 -7.32 -9.15
C GLU A 71 -6.20 -6.35 -8.93
N TYR A 72 -6.51 -5.08 -8.66
CA TYR A 72 -5.53 -4.01 -8.51
C TYR A 72 -5.57 -3.39 -7.12
N TYR A 73 -4.43 -2.85 -6.71
CA TYR A 73 -4.30 -1.96 -5.56
C TYR A 73 -3.35 -0.81 -5.91
N SER A 74 -3.40 0.26 -5.16
CA SER A 74 -2.44 1.35 -5.27
C SER A 74 -1.58 1.48 -4.03
N LEU A 75 -0.37 2.02 -4.22
CA LEU A 75 0.51 2.50 -3.17
C LEU A 75 0.66 4.00 -3.35
N CYS A 76 0.20 4.77 -2.38
CA CYS A 76 0.23 6.24 -2.43
C CYS A 76 1.25 6.76 -1.42
N PHE A 77 2.17 7.59 -1.88
CA PHE A 77 3.20 8.24 -1.07
C PHE A 77 2.93 9.74 -1.02
N PHE A 78 3.17 10.35 0.14
CA PHE A 78 2.78 11.72 0.42
C PHE A 78 3.97 12.55 0.92
N GLY A 79 3.83 13.86 0.91
CA GLY A 79 4.73 14.76 1.60
C GLY A 79 4.55 14.70 3.14
N PRO A 80 5.50 15.26 3.90
CA PRO A 80 5.50 15.20 5.36
C PRO A 80 4.29 15.92 6.00
N GLU A 81 3.66 16.83 5.30
CA GLU A 81 2.44 17.54 5.74
C GLU A 81 1.25 16.62 5.96
N TYR A 82 1.24 15.44 5.33
CA TYR A 82 0.17 14.44 5.48
C TYR A 82 0.44 13.39 6.56
N ARG A 83 1.49 13.55 7.38
CA ARG A 83 1.87 12.56 8.39
C ARG A 83 0.73 12.22 9.37
N GLN A 84 -0.06 13.19 9.75
CA GLN A 84 -1.21 12.95 10.64
C GLN A 84 -2.29 12.11 9.96
N ALA A 85 -2.56 12.34 8.69
CA ALA A 85 -3.48 11.52 7.90
C ALA A 85 -3.01 10.07 7.81
N LEU A 86 -1.72 9.85 7.55
CA LEU A 86 -1.15 8.49 7.53
C LEU A 86 -1.22 7.83 8.91
N SER A 87 -0.95 8.54 9.99
CA SER A 87 -1.09 8.03 11.36
C SER A 87 -2.52 7.59 11.66
N LEU A 88 -3.52 8.37 11.26
CA LEU A 88 -4.92 8.00 11.41
C LEU A 88 -5.26 6.74 10.60
N CYS A 89 -4.89 6.70 9.33
CA CYS A 89 -5.15 5.55 8.45
C CYS A 89 -4.46 4.26 8.93
N GLY A 90 -3.37 4.38 9.69
CA GLY A 90 -2.65 3.26 10.29
C GLY A 90 -3.23 2.77 11.61
N SER A 91 -3.85 3.65 12.40
CA SER A 91 -4.33 3.35 13.75
C SER A 91 -5.83 3.08 13.84
N LYS A 92 -6.63 3.54 12.90
CA LYS A 92 -8.08 3.35 12.86
C LYS A 92 -8.50 2.36 11.78
N SER A 93 -9.60 1.65 12.03
CA SER A 93 -10.21 0.77 11.03
C SER A 93 -11.24 1.53 10.20
N GLY A 94 -11.27 1.27 8.90
CA GLY A 94 -12.35 1.77 8.03
C GLY A 94 -13.73 1.16 8.32
N ARG A 95 -13.80 0.15 9.21
CA ARG A 95 -15.07 -0.34 9.75
C ARG A 95 -15.71 0.65 10.72
N ASP A 96 -14.89 1.46 11.38
CA ASP A 96 -15.31 2.33 12.47
C ASP A 96 -15.31 3.81 12.07
N VAL A 97 -14.48 4.20 11.12
CA VAL A 97 -14.35 5.59 10.67
C VAL A 97 -14.29 5.69 9.15
N ASP A 98 -14.87 6.76 8.62
CA ASP A 98 -14.65 7.19 7.25
C ASP A 98 -13.30 7.90 7.19
N LYS A 99 -12.29 7.21 6.64
CA LYS A 99 -10.92 7.71 6.61
C LYS A 99 -10.77 8.93 5.70
N ASP A 100 -11.50 8.99 4.60
CA ASP A 100 -11.45 10.13 3.69
C ASP A 100 -11.97 11.40 4.36
N ALA A 101 -13.15 11.30 4.98
CA ALA A 101 -13.72 12.41 5.73
C ALA A 101 -12.86 12.83 6.92
N ALA A 102 -12.28 11.85 7.64
CA ALA A 102 -11.46 12.11 8.83
C ALA A 102 -10.09 12.71 8.51
N THR A 103 -9.54 12.44 7.33
CA THR A 103 -8.22 12.94 6.91
C THR A 103 -8.27 14.13 5.96
N GLY A 104 -9.40 14.34 5.29
CA GLY A 104 -9.54 15.29 4.21
C GLY A 104 -8.85 14.87 2.90
N LEU A 105 -8.43 13.62 2.80
CA LEU A 105 -7.89 13.07 1.56
C LEU A 105 -9.02 12.83 0.55
N THR A 106 -8.75 13.16 -0.71
CA THR A 106 -9.71 13.06 -1.81
C THR A 106 -9.39 11.84 -2.66
N PRO A 107 -10.24 10.79 -2.66
CA PRO A 107 -10.02 9.62 -3.49
C PRO A 107 -10.32 9.92 -4.97
N CYS A 108 -9.52 9.34 -5.86
CA CYS A 108 -9.67 9.38 -7.31
C CYS A 108 -9.91 7.96 -7.82
N PHE A 109 -10.80 7.81 -8.82
CA PHE A 109 -11.26 6.50 -9.33
C PHE A 109 -11.10 6.36 -10.85
N ASP A 110 -10.29 7.20 -11.47
CA ASP A 110 -10.05 7.23 -12.92
C ASP A 110 -8.92 6.30 -13.38
N GLN A 111 -8.37 5.51 -12.47
CA GLN A 111 -7.35 4.49 -12.73
C GLN A 111 -7.86 3.09 -12.34
N ALA A 112 -7.02 2.06 -12.55
CA ALA A 112 -7.36 0.66 -12.27
C ALA A 112 -7.57 0.35 -10.77
N ALA A 113 -7.06 1.20 -9.89
CA ALA A 113 -7.30 1.17 -8.45
C ALA A 113 -7.52 2.58 -7.93
N PRO A 114 -8.26 2.77 -6.83
CA PRO A 114 -8.40 4.08 -6.21
C PRO A 114 -7.04 4.57 -5.68
N TYR A 115 -6.83 5.88 -5.77
CA TYR A 115 -5.65 6.57 -5.23
C TYR A 115 -6.07 7.94 -4.70
N TYR A 116 -5.15 8.73 -4.16
CA TYR A 116 -5.48 10.00 -3.55
C TYR A 116 -4.89 11.20 -4.28
N GLU A 117 -5.71 12.22 -4.50
CA GLU A 117 -5.31 13.46 -5.16
C GLU A 117 -4.07 14.10 -4.50
N GLN A 118 -3.96 14.01 -3.18
CA GLN A 118 -2.88 14.63 -2.41
C GLN A 118 -1.56 13.83 -2.45
N ALA A 119 -1.56 12.62 -2.99
CA ALA A 119 -0.33 11.85 -3.14
C ALA A 119 0.67 12.56 -4.06
N ARG A 120 1.97 12.48 -3.74
CA ARG A 120 3.03 12.98 -4.61
C ARG A 120 3.51 11.92 -5.61
N LEU A 121 3.32 10.64 -5.27
CA LEU A 121 3.73 9.50 -6.07
C LEU A 121 2.73 8.37 -5.84
N VAL A 122 2.31 7.70 -6.92
CA VAL A 122 1.36 6.59 -6.88
C VAL A 122 1.88 5.44 -7.72
N PHE A 123 1.91 4.24 -7.14
CA PHE A 123 2.11 2.99 -7.88
C PHE A 123 0.77 2.29 -8.04
N LEU A 124 0.38 2.01 -9.28
CA LEU A 124 -0.76 1.15 -9.57
C LEU A 124 -0.24 -0.26 -9.80
N CYS A 125 -0.74 -1.20 -9.03
CA CYS A 125 -0.21 -2.56 -8.97
C CYS A 125 -1.29 -3.59 -9.29
N ARG A 126 -0.98 -4.53 -10.19
CA ARG A 126 -1.82 -5.68 -10.49
C ARG A 126 -1.33 -6.88 -9.71
N LYS A 127 -2.18 -7.50 -8.90
CA LYS A 127 -1.81 -8.68 -8.12
C LYS A 127 -1.36 -9.83 -9.03
N LEU A 128 -0.23 -10.43 -8.68
CA LEU A 128 0.33 -11.60 -9.36
C LEU A 128 0.37 -12.83 -8.46
N TYR A 129 0.59 -12.64 -7.18
CA TYR A 129 0.84 -13.71 -6.23
C TYR A 129 0.41 -13.31 -4.83
N ARG A 130 -0.06 -14.28 -4.05
CA ARG A 130 -0.30 -14.10 -2.61
C ARG A 130 0.15 -15.33 -1.84
N GLN A 131 0.60 -15.11 -0.62
CA GLN A 131 0.96 -16.18 0.30
C GLN A 131 0.82 -15.71 1.74
N ASP A 132 0.26 -16.54 2.59
CA ASP A 132 0.33 -16.33 4.03
C ASP A 132 1.72 -16.69 4.54
N MET A 133 2.28 -15.86 5.42
CA MET A 133 3.47 -16.23 6.15
C MET A 133 3.15 -17.41 7.08
N GLU A 134 4.07 -18.34 7.21
CA GLU A 134 3.93 -19.52 8.04
C GLU A 134 4.95 -19.49 9.18
N GLU A 135 4.50 -19.81 10.39
CA GLU A 135 5.37 -19.88 11.58
C GLU A 135 6.59 -20.77 11.37
N SER A 136 6.37 -21.94 10.72
CA SER A 136 7.43 -22.92 10.42
C SER A 136 8.50 -22.41 9.46
N ALA A 137 8.20 -21.38 8.67
CA ALA A 137 9.12 -20.79 7.70
C ALA A 137 10.06 -19.74 8.32
N PHE A 138 9.85 -19.32 9.56
CA PHE A 138 10.73 -18.37 10.25
C PHE A 138 12.01 -19.09 10.71
N LEU A 139 13.12 -18.68 10.13
CA LEU A 139 14.45 -19.17 10.53
C LEU A 139 14.94 -18.46 11.80
N ASP A 140 14.63 -17.17 11.94
CA ASP A 140 14.82 -16.39 13.17
C ASP A 140 13.50 -16.35 13.96
N LYS A 141 13.39 -17.20 14.96
CA LYS A 141 12.19 -17.31 15.81
C LYS A 141 11.94 -16.07 16.68
N GLY A 142 12.96 -15.26 16.92
CA GLY A 142 12.82 -13.99 17.66
C GLY A 142 11.92 -12.98 16.96
N LEU A 143 11.78 -13.07 15.61
CA LEU A 143 10.87 -12.22 14.85
C LEU A 143 9.40 -12.51 15.18
N LEU A 144 9.05 -13.78 15.42
CA LEU A 144 7.70 -14.17 15.84
C LEU A 144 7.35 -13.55 17.18
N GLU A 145 8.23 -13.71 18.18
CA GLU A 145 8.02 -13.20 19.54
C GLU A 145 7.92 -11.67 19.55
N LYS A 146 8.75 -11.01 18.74
CA LYS A 146 8.82 -9.55 18.73
C LYS A 146 7.64 -8.89 18.02
N TRP A 147 7.14 -9.49 16.92
CA TRP A 147 6.27 -8.78 15.98
C TRP A 147 4.87 -9.36 15.85
N TYR A 148 4.62 -10.60 16.29
CA TYR A 148 3.37 -11.29 15.99
C TYR A 148 2.70 -11.87 17.24
N ASP A 149 1.38 -11.88 17.19
CA ASP A 149 0.49 -12.53 18.17
C ASP A 149 -0.58 -13.30 17.37
N ASN A 150 -0.21 -14.41 16.75
CA ASN A 150 -1.05 -15.23 15.88
C ASN A 150 -1.69 -14.46 14.70
N ASP A 151 -1.04 -13.41 14.26
CA ASP A 151 -1.55 -12.48 13.22
C ASP A 151 -0.55 -12.28 12.09
N LEU A 152 0.07 -13.38 11.64
CA LEU A 152 1.06 -13.37 10.55
C LEU A 152 0.49 -12.67 9.31
N HIS A 153 1.34 -11.90 8.64
CA HIS A 153 0.97 -11.17 7.45
C HIS A 153 0.61 -12.10 6.28
N ARG A 154 -0.34 -11.66 5.47
CA ARG A 154 -0.50 -12.11 4.10
C ARG A 154 0.35 -11.23 3.20
N MET A 155 1.19 -11.86 2.39
CA MET A 155 2.04 -11.20 1.42
C MET A 155 1.34 -11.18 0.06
N PHE A 156 1.42 -10.04 -0.63
CA PHE A 156 1.05 -9.92 -2.03
C PHE A 156 2.23 -9.41 -2.84
N ILE A 157 2.42 -9.99 -4.02
CA ILE A 157 3.33 -9.46 -5.04
C ILE A 157 2.47 -8.93 -6.17
N GLY A 158 2.62 -7.66 -6.50
CA GLY A 158 1.92 -6.98 -7.57
C GLY A 158 2.87 -6.37 -8.59
N GLU A 159 2.56 -6.54 -9.87
CA GLU A 159 3.26 -5.82 -10.94
C GLU A 159 2.94 -4.34 -10.85
N ILE A 160 3.95 -3.50 -10.82
CA ILE A 160 3.78 -2.04 -10.94
C ILE A 160 3.50 -1.75 -12.41
N VAL A 161 2.22 -1.62 -12.75
CA VAL A 161 1.77 -1.42 -14.13
C VAL A 161 1.79 0.04 -14.55
N LYS A 162 1.79 0.96 -13.60
CA LYS A 162 1.83 2.39 -13.86
C LYS A 162 2.38 3.14 -12.64
N VAL A 163 3.16 4.17 -12.90
CA VAL A 163 3.63 5.12 -11.89
C VAL A 163 3.11 6.51 -12.25
N LEU A 164 2.47 7.17 -11.30
CA LEU A 164 1.99 8.53 -11.43
C LEU A 164 2.78 9.42 -10.47
N GLU A 165 3.37 10.48 -10.99
CA GLU A 165 4.10 11.49 -10.23
C GLU A 165 3.37 12.82 -10.33
N LYS A 166 3.25 13.52 -9.21
CA LYS A 166 2.59 14.83 -9.16
C LYS A 166 3.53 15.91 -9.71
N GLU A 167 3.03 16.74 -10.63
CA GLU A 167 3.75 17.88 -11.19
C GLU A 167 3.87 19.05 -10.19
#